data_8191f301931658894cc008802980411b
#
_entry.id   8191f301931658894cc008802980411b
#
_cell.length_a   1.000
_cell.length_b   1.000
_cell.length_c   1.000
_cell.angle_alpha   90.00
_cell.angle_beta   90.00
_cell.angle_gamma   90.00
#
_symmetry.space_group_name_H-M   'P 1'
#
loop_
_entity.id
_entity.type
_entity.pdbx_description
1 polymer ?
#
loop_
_entity_poly.entity_id
_entity_poly.type
_entity_poly.pdbx_seq_one_letter_code
_entity_poly.pdbx_strand_id
1 'polypeptide(L)'
;MMTPEENDLLCRVEGNAPMGQIMRRHWIAACLSEEVAEPDGAPVKVRLLGEDLVVFRDSKGRVGVLDEYCSHRRASLLFARNEDCGLRCLYHGWKFDVDGNIVEMASEPDNSLIFDGVKHKSYPTREAAGFVWAYMGPLEEMRDFEPPAFAPTPDVRVSATKVRVRCNWAQILEGHNDSA
;
A
#
# COMPACT_ATOMS: atom_id res chain seq x y z
N MET A 1 -34.61 -8.20 -4.90
CA MET A 1 -33.89 -6.98 -4.50
C MET A 1 -32.98 -7.38 -3.37
N MET A 2 -31.70 -7.02 -3.40
CA MET A 2 -30.71 -7.36 -2.38
C MET A 2 -31.08 -6.68 -1.06
N THR A 3 -30.96 -7.39 0.07
CA THR A 3 -31.19 -6.81 1.40
C THR A 3 -30.00 -5.95 1.83
N PRO A 4 -30.17 -5.06 2.84
CA PRO A 4 -29.05 -4.30 3.39
C PRO A 4 -27.91 -5.19 3.91
N GLU A 5 -28.23 -6.34 4.49
CA GLU A 5 -27.27 -7.32 5.02
C GLU A 5 -26.49 -8.00 3.89
N GLU A 6 -27.16 -8.39 2.81
CA GLU A 6 -26.53 -8.95 1.62
C GLU A 6 -25.61 -7.91 0.97
N ASN A 7 -26.06 -6.65 0.89
CA ASN A 7 -25.26 -5.56 0.36
C ASN A 7 -23.99 -5.29 1.23
N ASP A 8 -24.13 -5.28 2.56
CA ASP A 8 -22.98 -5.11 3.45
C ASP A 8 -21.97 -6.25 3.29
N LEU A 9 -22.47 -7.49 3.19
CA LEU A 9 -21.64 -8.68 2.99
C LEU A 9 -20.82 -8.60 1.71
N LEU A 10 -21.42 -8.14 0.61
CA LEU A 10 -20.77 -8.09 -0.71
C LEU A 10 -19.89 -6.86 -0.90
N CYS A 11 -20.29 -5.70 -0.38
CA CYS A 11 -19.67 -4.43 -0.73
C CYS A 11 -18.66 -3.92 0.29
N ARG A 12 -18.78 -4.31 1.55
CA ARG A 12 -17.87 -3.86 2.61
C ARG A 12 -16.53 -4.58 2.53
N VAL A 13 -15.44 -3.80 2.62
CA VAL A 13 -14.07 -4.32 2.49
C VAL A 13 -13.18 -4.01 3.70
N GLU A 14 -13.63 -3.15 4.62
CA GLU A 14 -12.85 -2.74 5.78
C GLU A 14 -12.81 -3.80 6.88
N GLY A 15 -11.73 -3.78 7.62
CA GLY A 15 -11.53 -4.66 8.79
C GLY A 15 -11.64 -6.14 8.43
N ASN A 16 -12.51 -6.86 9.12
CA ASN A 16 -12.73 -8.29 8.93
C ASN A 16 -13.91 -8.61 7.99
N ALA A 17 -14.36 -7.66 7.18
CA ALA A 17 -15.44 -7.89 6.22
C ALA A 17 -15.06 -9.04 5.25
N PRO A 18 -15.97 -10.00 4.98
CA PRO A 18 -15.67 -11.19 4.17
C PRO A 18 -15.10 -10.86 2.79
N MET A 19 -15.70 -9.90 2.07
CA MET A 19 -15.20 -9.48 0.76
C MET A 19 -13.79 -8.88 0.87
N GLY A 20 -13.52 -8.06 1.89
CA GLY A 20 -12.18 -7.52 2.14
C GLY A 20 -11.15 -8.62 2.39
N GLN A 21 -11.52 -9.69 3.12
CA GLN A 21 -10.63 -10.83 3.35
C GLN A 21 -10.34 -11.61 2.06
N ILE A 22 -11.29 -11.72 1.15
CA ILE A 22 -11.07 -12.30 -0.17
C ILE A 22 -10.12 -11.42 -0.99
N MET A 23 -10.40 -10.13 -1.09
CA MET A 23 -9.60 -9.18 -1.87
C MET A 23 -8.14 -9.11 -1.41
N ARG A 24 -7.89 -9.18 -0.08
CA ARG A 24 -6.54 -9.14 0.49
C ARG A 24 -5.64 -10.29 0.00
N ARG A 25 -6.22 -11.41 -0.42
CA ARG A 25 -5.49 -12.58 -0.96
C ARG A 25 -5.06 -12.43 -2.41
N HIS A 26 -5.26 -11.24 -2.98
CA HIS A 26 -4.82 -10.89 -4.32
C HIS A 26 -3.87 -9.69 -4.27
N TRP A 27 -3.01 -9.58 -5.28
CA TRP A 27 -2.22 -8.38 -5.49
C TRP A 27 -3.12 -7.22 -5.93
N ILE A 28 -3.03 -6.10 -5.26
CA ILE A 28 -3.88 -4.93 -5.46
C ILE A 28 -3.01 -3.78 -5.93
N ALA A 29 -3.43 -3.08 -7.00
CA ALA A 29 -2.76 -1.87 -7.44
C ALA A 29 -2.91 -0.76 -6.38
N ALA A 30 -1.79 -0.30 -5.83
CA ALA A 30 -1.75 0.74 -4.81
C ALA A 30 -1.72 2.14 -5.43
N CYS A 31 -0.81 2.36 -6.39
CA CYS A 31 -0.67 3.63 -7.10
C CYS A 31 0.01 3.41 -8.46
N LEU A 32 0.11 4.46 -9.27
CA LEU A 32 0.98 4.45 -10.44
C LEU A 32 2.44 4.54 -10.01
N SER A 33 3.35 3.84 -10.71
CA SER A 33 4.80 3.92 -10.43
C SER A 33 5.33 5.34 -10.58
N GLU A 34 4.77 6.13 -11.50
CA GLU A 34 5.16 7.52 -11.72
C GLU A 34 4.84 8.45 -10.54
N GLU A 35 3.87 8.09 -9.68
CA GLU A 35 3.54 8.88 -8.48
C GLU A 35 4.67 8.81 -7.42
N VAL A 36 5.53 7.79 -7.50
CA VAL A 36 6.69 7.56 -6.64
C VAL A 36 7.94 7.28 -7.47
N ALA A 37 8.13 7.99 -8.58
CA ALA A 37 9.22 7.74 -9.52
C ALA A 37 10.60 8.06 -8.94
N GLU A 38 10.70 9.15 -8.17
CA GLU A 38 11.98 9.65 -7.68
C GLU A 38 12.41 8.95 -6.38
N PRO A 39 13.63 8.38 -6.31
CA PRO A 39 14.22 7.95 -5.05
C PRO A 39 14.26 9.12 -4.06
N ASP A 40 13.95 8.83 -2.79
CA ASP A 40 13.85 9.83 -1.73
C ASP A 40 12.80 10.94 -1.99
N GLY A 41 11.93 10.74 -2.97
CA GLY A 41 10.79 11.60 -3.24
C GLY A 41 9.75 11.58 -2.11
N ALA A 42 8.82 12.53 -2.15
CA ALA A 42 7.75 12.62 -1.16
C ALA A 42 6.87 11.35 -1.17
N PRO A 43 6.52 10.80 0.00
CA PRO A 43 5.59 9.68 0.07
C PRO A 43 4.20 10.07 -0.41
N VAL A 44 3.48 9.11 -0.98
CA VAL A 44 2.13 9.28 -1.52
C VAL A 44 1.13 8.53 -0.64
N LYS A 45 0.04 9.20 -0.26
CA LYS A 45 -1.05 8.55 0.49
C LYS A 45 -1.94 7.74 -0.44
N VAL A 46 -2.22 6.51 -0.03
CA VAL A 46 -3.22 5.64 -0.66
C VAL A 46 -4.17 5.08 0.40
N ARG A 47 -5.39 4.72 -0.02
CA ARG A 47 -6.34 4.01 0.83
C ARG A 47 -6.76 2.73 0.14
N LEU A 48 -6.42 1.59 0.73
CA LEU A 48 -6.73 0.25 0.22
C LEU A 48 -7.51 -0.54 1.27
N LEU A 49 -8.63 -1.11 0.87
CA LEU A 49 -9.47 -1.99 1.70
C LEU A 49 -9.72 -1.43 3.12
N GLY A 50 -9.94 -0.11 3.20
CA GLY A 50 -10.21 0.59 4.45
C GLY A 50 -8.97 1.02 5.24
N GLU A 51 -7.76 0.72 4.80
CA GLU A 51 -6.51 1.10 5.45
C GLU A 51 -5.88 2.33 4.80
N ASP A 52 -5.45 3.27 5.63
CA ASP A 52 -4.66 4.43 5.20
C ASP A 52 -3.18 4.03 5.18
N LEU A 53 -2.54 4.16 4.02
CA LEU A 53 -1.19 3.70 3.77
C LEU A 53 -0.37 4.82 3.11
N VAL A 54 0.95 4.70 3.19
CA VAL A 54 1.90 5.52 2.42
C VAL A 54 2.73 4.63 1.51
N VAL A 55 2.94 5.09 0.30
CA VAL A 55 3.83 4.47 -0.70
C VAL A 55 5.02 5.41 -0.91
N PHE A 56 6.22 4.86 -0.95
CA PHE A 56 7.43 5.65 -1.17
C PHE A 56 8.49 4.83 -1.91
N ARG A 57 9.45 5.50 -2.52
CA ARG A 57 10.64 4.88 -3.12
C ARG A 57 11.87 5.31 -2.33
N ASP A 58 12.58 4.34 -1.79
CA ASP A 58 13.79 4.60 -1.01
C ASP A 58 14.99 5.01 -1.87
N SER A 59 16.09 5.42 -1.23
CA SER A 59 17.35 5.84 -1.87
C SER A 59 17.96 4.78 -2.82
N LYS A 60 17.59 3.50 -2.66
CA LYS A 60 18.03 2.38 -3.50
C LYS A 60 17.04 2.03 -4.62
N GLY A 61 15.97 2.82 -4.75
CA GLY A 61 14.93 2.59 -5.76
C GLY A 61 13.91 1.51 -5.39
N ARG A 62 13.95 0.95 -4.17
CA ARG A 62 12.96 -0.03 -3.70
C ARG A 62 11.69 0.68 -3.29
N VAL A 63 10.54 0.12 -3.63
CA VAL A 63 9.25 0.66 -3.24
C VAL A 63 8.73 -0.03 -1.98
N GLY A 64 8.25 0.77 -1.01
CA GLY A 64 7.60 0.30 0.21
C GLY A 64 6.17 0.77 0.30
N VAL A 65 5.31 -0.07 0.91
CA VAL A 65 3.94 0.26 1.30
C VAL A 65 3.80 0.02 2.79
N LEU A 66 3.59 1.09 3.54
CA LEU A 66 3.53 1.07 5.00
C LEU A 66 2.21 1.62 5.51
N ASP A 67 1.80 1.23 6.75
CA ASP A 67 0.74 1.95 7.48
C ASP A 67 1.08 3.44 7.55
N GLU A 68 0.11 4.30 7.31
CA GLU A 68 0.34 5.75 7.36
C GLU A 68 0.79 6.23 8.73
N TYR A 69 0.35 5.57 9.80
CA TYR A 69 0.51 6.10 11.15
C TYR A 69 1.65 5.43 11.90
N CYS A 70 2.71 6.19 12.14
CA CYS A 70 3.92 5.79 12.87
C CYS A 70 3.62 4.93 14.11
N SER A 71 4.30 3.78 14.24
CA SER A 71 4.11 2.83 15.36
C SER A 71 4.42 3.42 16.72
N HIS A 72 5.20 4.51 16.80
CA HIS A 72 5.53 5.17 18.07
C HIS A 72 4.30 5.92 18.64
N ARG A 73 3.85 6.99 17.99
CA ARG A 73 2.75 7.87 18.48
C ARG A 73 1.81 8.34 17.38
N ARG A 74 1.57 7.50 16.38
CA ARG A 74 0.53 7.70 15.35
C ARG A 74 0.64 9.00 14.56
N ALA A 75 1.83 9.63 14.46
CA ALA A 75 2.04 10.72 13.53
C ALA A 75 1.99 10.18 12.08
N SER A 76 1.43 10.95 11.16
CA SER A 76 1.32 10.54 9.75
C SER A 76 2.70 10.51 9.07
N LEU A 77 3.05 9.38 8.48
CA LEU A 77 4.27 9.19 7.68
C LEU A 77 4.13 9.81 6.28
N LEU A 78 2.96 10.31 5.89
CA LEU A 78 2.81 11.12 4.69
C LEU A 78 3.71 12.36 4.70
N PHE A 79 3.98 12.89 5.89
CA PHE A 79 4.86 14.05 6.09
C PHE A 79 6.29 13.65 6.48
N ALA A 80 6.61 12.35 6.49
CA ALA A 80 7.93 11.85 6.83
C ALA A 80 8.99 12.32 5.82
N ARG A 81 10.24 12.43 6.27
CA ARG A 81 11.36 12.57 5.36
C ARG A 81 11.74 11.20 4.82
N ASN A 82 11.76 11.10 3.50
CA ASN A 82 12.27 9.92 2.82
C ASN A 82 13.77 10.14 2.57
N GLU A 83 14.60 9.41 3.29
CA GLU A 83 16.05 9.62 3.30
C GLU A 83 16.79 8.36 3.76
N ASP A 84 17.98 8.11 3.25
CA ASP A 84 18.86 7.01 3.69
C ASP A 84 18.13 5.66 3.80
N CYS A 85 17.42 5.28 2.74
CA CYS A 85 16.69 4.03 2.61
C CYS A 85 15.53 3.84 3.61
N GLY A 86 14.86 4.92 4.03
CA GLY A 86 13.69 4.79 4.90
C GLY A 86 12.91 6.07 5.11
N LEU A 87 11.70 5.92 5.62
CA LEU A 87 10.85 7.03 6.04
C LEU A 87 11.13 7.43 7.49
N ARG A 88 11.65 8.63 7.69
CA ARG A 88 11.87 9.21 9.01
C ARG A 88 10.67 10.02 9.46
N CYS A 89 10.00 9.56 10.52
CA CYS A 89 8.90 10.27 11.15
C CYS A 89 9.36 11.64 11.68
N LEU A 90 8.63 12.70 11.33
CA LEU A 90 8.98 14.06 11.75
C LEU A 90 8.78 14.32 13.24
N TYR A 91 7.96 13.47 13.93
CA TYR A 91 7.62 13.74 15.32
C TYR A 91 8.78 13.40 16.28
N HIS A 92 9.34 12.15 16.22
CA HIS A 92 10.42 11.74 17.11
C HIS A 92 11.58 11.02 16.40
N GLY A 93 11.66 11.13 15.07
CA GLY A 93 12.80 10.62 14.29
C GLY A 93 12.87 9.11 14.10
N TRP A 94 11.82 8.33 14.46
CA TRP A 94 11.81 6.91 14.15
C TRP A 94 11.82 6.72 12.64
N LYS A 95 12.73 5.88 12.15
CA LYS A 95 12.90 5.61 10.72
C LYS A 95 12.57 4.15 10.39
N PHE A 96 11.78 3.96 9.34
CA PHE A 96 11.29 2.66 8.89
C PHE A 96 11.76 2.39 7.47
N ASP A 97 12.31 1.19 7.22
CA ASP A 97 12.64 0.76 5.86
C ASP A 97 11.40 0.32 5.08
N VAL A 98 11.59 -0.11 3.81
CA VAL A 98 10.50 -0.57 2.92
C VAL A 98 9.77 -1.80 3.44
N ASP A 99 10.41 -2.58 4.31
CA ASP A 99 9.86 -3.79 4.90
C ASP A 99 9.22 -3.54 6.27
N GLY A 100 9.22 -2.27 6.73
CA GLY A 100 8.67 -1.84 8.02
C GLY A 100 9.59 -2.12 9.21
N ASN A 101 10.85 -2.50 8.98
CA ASN A 101 11.81 -2.61 10.07
C ASN A 101 12.16 -1.22 10.58
N ILE A 102 12.31 -1.10 11.92
CA ILE A 102 12.80 0.13 12.51
C ILE A 102 14.32 0.13 12.35
N VAL A 103 14.84 1.08 11.58
CA VAL A 103 16.28 1.20 11.31
C VAL A 103 16.96 2.27 12.16
N GLU A 104 16.19 3.20 12.70
CA GLU A 104 16.66 4.22 13.64
C GLU A 104 15.54 4.63 14.60
N MET A 105 15.92 4.91 15.85
CA MET A 105 15.04 5.47 16.88
C MET A 105 15.76 6.61 17.59
N ALA A 106 15.77 7.80 17.00
CA ALA A 106 16.52 8.95 17.50
C ALA A 106 16.16 9.38 18.94
N SER A 107 14.98 8.99 19.43
CA SER A 107 14.54 9.26 20.81
C SER A 107 14.92 8.21 21.83
N GLU A 108 15.52 7.08 21.40
CA GLU A 108 15.81 5.93 22.24
C GLU A 108 17.33 5.68 22.30
N PRO A 109 17.86 5.10 23.39
CA PRO A 109 19.24 4.66 23.44
C PRO A 109 19.55 3.55 22.42
N ASP A 110 20.78 3.50 21.92
CA ASP A 110 21.21 2.52 20.90
C ASP A 110 21.03 1.05 21.32
N ASN A 111 20.95 0.77 22.62
CA ASN A 111 20.74 -0.58 23.18
C ASN A 111 19.27 -0.84 23.58
N SER A 112 18.33 -0.05 23.09
CA SER A 112 16.92 -0.24 23.40
C SER A 112 16.40 -1.58 22.85
N LEU A 113 15.79 -2.40 23.72
CA LEU A 113 15.16 -3.67 23.33
C LEU A 113 13.91 -3.48 22.41
N ILE A 114 13.48 -2.25 22.22
CA ILE A 114 12.33 -1.93 21.35
C ILE A 114 12.67 -2.23 19.89
N PHE A 115 13.93 -2.10 19.47
CA PHE A 115 14.37 -2.43 18.12
C PHE A 115 13.98 -3.84 17.68
N ASP A 116 14.12 -4.82 18.59
CA ASP A 116 13.87 -6.23 18.28
C ASP A 116 12.40 -6.63 18.42
N GLY A 117 11.59 -5.81 19.09
CA GLY A 117 10.21 -6.16 19.47
C GLY A 117 9.11 -5.48 18.67
N VAL A 118 9.41 -4.42 17.92
CA VAL A 118 8.43 -3.62 17.19
C VAL A 118 8.73 -3.60 15.70
N LYS A 119 7.76 -4.04 14.90
CA LYS A 119 7.79 -3.89 13.45
C LYS A 119 6.65 -2.96 13.02
N HIS A 120 6.96 -2.00 12.16
CA HIS A 120 5.92 -1.17 11.55
C HIS A 120 5.17 -1.97 10.49
N LYS A 121 3.86 -1.80 10.42
CA LYS A 121 3.03 -2.53 9.47
C LYS A 121 3.42 -2.18 8.05
N SER A 122 3.78 -3.19 7.28
CA SER A 122 4.21 -3.09 5.88
C SER A 122 3.55 -4.17 5.05
N TYR A 123 3.56 -4.00 3.74
CA TYR A 123 3.01 -4.95 2.80
C TYR A 123 4.02 -5.31 1.72
N PRO A 124 4.13 -6.60 1.32
CA PRO A 124 4.92 -6.99 0.14
C PRO A 124 4.52 -6.19 -1.09
N THR A 125 5.50 -5.74 -1.85
CA THR A 125 5.30 -4.91 -3.03
C THR A 125 5.92 -5.51 -4.28
N ARG A 126 5.35 -5.20 -5.43
CA ARG A 126 5.91 -5.45 -6.76
C ARG A 126 5.64 -4.25 -7.66
N GLU A 127 6.51 -4.02 -8.62
CA GLU A 127 6.27 -3.05 -9.70
C GLU A 127 6.12 -3.79 -11.02
N ALA A 128 5.03 -3.54 -11.72
CA ALA A 128 4.81 -4.07 -13.06
C ALA A 128 3.75 -3.25 -13.80
N ALA A 129 3.89 -3.14 -15.11
CA ALA A 129 2.93 -2.48 -16.01
C ALA A 129 2.64 -1.01 -15.64
N GLY A 130 3.59 -0.31 -15.01
CA GLY A 130 3.42 1.09 -14.58
C GLY A 130 2.67 1.26 -13.25
N PHE A 131 2.48 0.17 -12.50
CA PHE A 131 1.82 0.21 -11.19
C PHE A 131 2.71 -0.34 -10.09
N VAL A 132 2.51 0.18 -8.88
CA VAL A 132 2.94 -0.43 -7.63
C VAL A 132 1.80 -1.33 -7.14
N TRP A 133 2.11 -2.60 -6.91
CA TRP A 133 1.19 -3.61 -6.39
C TRP A 133 1.53 -3.94 -4.95
N ALA A 134 0.51 -4.13 -4.12
CA ALA A 134 0.66 -4.54 -2.73
C ALA A 134 -0.13 -5.83 -2.47
N TYR A 135 0.44 -6.73 -1.67
CA TYR A 135 -0.26 -7.90 -1.15
C TYR A 135 -0.62 -7.68 0.30
N MET A 136 -1.91 -7.73 0.64
CA MET A 136 -2.42 -7.36 1.96
C MET A 136 -2.94 -8.54 2.78
N GLY A 137 -2.85 -9.76 2.24
CA GLY A 137 -3.31 -11.00 2.89
C GLY A 137 -2.25 -11.68 3.78
N PRO A 138 -2.59 -12.85 4.35
CA PRO A 138 -1.65 -13.69 5.08
C PRO A 138 -0.46 -14.08 4.17
N LEU A 139 0.77 -13.94 4.68
CA LEU A 139 1.97 -14.20 3.87
C LEU A 139 2.08 -15.66 3.42
N GLU A 140 1.59 -16.59 4.24
CA GLU A 140 1.55 -18.03 3.93
C GLU A 140 0.60 -18.38 2.77
N GLU A 141 -0.33 -17.50 2.45
CA GLU A 141 -1.27 -17.67 1.32
C GLU A 141 -0.84 -16.84 0.09
N MET A 142 0.27 -16.08 0.20
CA MET A 142 0.74 -15.23 -0.88
C MET A 142 1.18 -16.08 -2.08
N ARG A 143 0.50 -15.87 -3.20
CA ARG A 143 0.90 -16.47 -4.49
C ARG A 143 1.98 -15.64 -5.16
N ASP A 144 2.74 -16.29 -6.02
CA ASP A 144 3.70 -15.60 -6.88
C ASP A 144 3.01 -14.47 -7.64
N PHE A 145 3.73 -13.36 -7.78
CA PHE A 145 3.22 -12.23 -8.54
C PHE A 145 3.32 -12.52 -10.05
N GLU A 146 2.20 -12.48 -10.71
CA GLU A 146 2.13 -12.53 -12.17
C GLU A 146 1.79 -11.13 -12.72
N PRO A 147 2.57 -10.58 -13.66
CA PRO A 147 2.22 -9.32 -14.29
C PRO A 147 0.84 -9.39 -14.93
N PRO A 148 0.05 -8.31 -14.90
CA PRO A 148 -1.29 -8.31 -15.47
C PRO A 148 -1.23 -8.54 -16.99
N ALA A 149 -2.30 -9.12 -17.55
CA ALA A 149 -2.38 -9.43 -18.99
C ALA A 149 -2.23 -8.20 -19.90
N PHE A 150 -2.48 -6.99 -19.37
CA PHE A 150 -2.26 -5.72 -20.08
C PHE A 150 -0.84 -5.18 -19.95
N ALA A 151 0.11 -5.90 -19.32
CA ALA A 151 1.50 -5.44 -19.23
C ALA A 151 2.07 -5.16 -20.64
N PRO A 152 2.92 -4.10 -20.79
CA PRO A 152 3.49 -3.77 -22.08
C PRO A 152 4.36 -4.92 -22.60
N THR A 153 4.34 -5.10 -23.91
CA THR A 153 5.19 -6.03 -24.63
C THR A 153 6.07 -5.26 -25.62
N PRO A 154 7.05 -5.89 -26.28
CA PRO A 154 7.84 -5.21 -27.30
C PRO A 154 6.98 -4.55 -28.39
N ASP A 155 5.82 -5.11 -28.68
CA ASP A 155 4.91 -4.64 -29.76
C ASP A 155 3.74 -3.80 -29.28
N VAL A 156 3.52 -3.72 -27.94
CA VAL A 156 2.36 -3.04 -27.35
C VAL A 156 2.80 -2.06 -26.27
N ARG A 157 2.44 -0.79 -26.48
CA ARG A 157 2.57 0.25 -25.45
C ARG A 157 1.29 0.36 -24.65
N VAL A 158 1.41 0.53 -23.34
CA VAL A 158 0.30 0.72 -22.42
C VAL A 158 0.43 2.10 -21.78
N SER A 159 -0.66 2.86 -21.77
CA SER A 159 -0.78 4.05 -20.93
C SER A 159 -1.87 3.80 -19.89
N ALA A 160 -1.61 4.22 -18.67
CA ALA A 160 -2.55 4.10 -17.57
C ALA A 160 -2.98 5.49 -17.09
N THR A 161 -4.27 5.64 -16.83
CA THR A 161 -4.82 6.86 -16.25
C THR A 161 -5.54 6.50 -14.96
N LYS A 162 -5.22 7.21 -13.88
CA LYS A 162 -5.85 7.03 -12.58
C LYS A 162 -6.96 8.05 -12.39
N VAL A 163 -8.18 7.56 -12.18
CA VAL A 163 -9.33 8.39 -11.82
C VAL A 163 -9.80 8.03 -10.43
N ARG A 164 -9.88 9.02 -9.53
CA ARG A 164 -10.43 8.82 -8.20
C ARG A 164 -11.92 9.10 -8.18
N VAL A 165 -12.70 8.08 -7.89
CA VAL A 165 -14.16 8.18 -7.73
C VAL A 165 -14.52 7.96 -6.26
N ARG A 166 -15.39 8.83 -5.72
CA ARG A 166 -15.83 8.74 -4.31
C ARG A 166 -17.10 7.90 -4.20
N CYS A 167 -16.96 6.61 -4.40
CA CYS A 167 -18.05 5.65 -4.22
C CYS A 167 -17.49 4.30 -3.73
N ASN A 168 -18.37 3.36 -3.42
CA ASN A 168 -17.98 1.99 -3.14
C ASN A 168 -17.40 1.33 -4.40
N TRP A 169 -16.42 0.46 -4.25
CA TRP A 169 -15.76 -0.25 -5.35
C TRP A 169 -16.74 -1.04 -6.23
N ALA A 170 -17.78 -1.64 -5.63
CA ALA A 170 -18.81 -2.42 -6.35
C ALA A 170 -19.57 -1.56 -7.36
N GLN A 171 -19.82 -0.29 -7.05
CA GLN A 171 -20.48 0.65 -7.98
C GLN A 171 -19.64 0.89 -9.25
N ILE A 172 -18.30 0.94 -9.11
CA ILE A 172 -17.40 1.06 -10.25
C ILE A 172 -17.44 -0.22 -11.08
N LEU A 173 -17.40 -1.39 -10.41
CA LEU A 173 -17.43 -2.68 -11.09
C LEU A 173 -18.76 -2.89 -11.85
N GLU A 174 -19.89 -2.55 -11.23
CA GLU A 174 -21.20 -2.60 -11.86
C GLU A 174 -21.24 -1.73 -13.13
N GLY A 175 -20.78 -0.47 -13.03
CA GLY A 175 -20.73 0.44 -14.17
C GLY A 175 -19.79 -0.03 -15.30
N HIS A 176 -18.73 -0.77 -15.01
CA HIS A 176 -17.85 -1.33 -16.04
C HIS A 176 -18.44 -2.57 -16.73
N ASN A 177 -19.34 -3.28 -16.08
CA ASN A 177 -20.00 -4.47 -16.63
C ASN A 177 -21.36 -4.16 -17.26
N ASP A 178 -21.81 -2.92 -17.17
CA ASP A 178 -23.04 -2.48 -17.82
C ASP A 178 -22.79 -2.34 -19.33
N SER A 179 -23.54 -3.13 -20.11
CA SER A 179 -23.41 -3.18 -21.57
C SER A 179 -24.46 -2.31 -22.30
N ALA A 180 -25.14 -1.44 -21.56
CA ALA A 180 -26.17 -0.58 -22.14
C ALA A 180 -25.62 0.54 -23.02
#